data_cbbed99c647ef588ccf94a0cf5f5f64f
#
_entry.id   cbbed99c647ef588ccf94a0cf5f5f64f
#
_cell.length_a   1.000
_cell.length_b   1.000
_cell.length_c   1.000
_cell.angle_alpha   90.00
_cell.angle_beta   90.00
_cell.angle_gamma   90.00
#
_symmetry.space_group_name_H-M   'P 1'
#
loop_
_entity.id
_entity.type
_entity.pdbx_description
1 polymer ?
#
loop_
_entity_poly.entity_id
_entity_poly.type
_entity_poly.pdbx_seq_one_letter_code
_entity_poly.pdbx_strand_id
1 'polypeptide(L)'
;PGVWRDTAEIDVALRSAGTLHRQLVLHVGSAAVPVQVRQLGDAAARLRLAKPLPLRVSDTGLLRDPGEHRIAAGIEVLDVRPPALRRRGAARDRAAELATGRVRPPDYARADELRAMGLPPSGLRVGDWVVQPQWWAARRECATAAVRGWAQDHDIAAGMPLETLRQRAGLPAAELLPTLLEGTGLQVVDGLVRSPGAALPARVDKAVRT
;
A
#
# COMPACT_ATOMS: atom_id res chain seq x y z
N PRO A 1 22.17 2.29 6.96
CA PRO A 1 21.53 1.80 5.74
C PRO A 1 20.04 1.70 5.99
N GLY A 2 19.18 2.20 5.09
CA GLY A 2 17.74 1.96 5.13
C GLY A 2 16.85 3.05 5.72
N VAL A 3 17.36 4.25 5.95
CA VAL A 3 16.51 5.38 6.44
C VAL A 3 15.73 6.06 5.30
N TRP A 4 16.07 5.79 4.05
CA TRP A 4 15.53 6.44 2.86
C TRP A 4 15.08 5.40 1.84
N ARG A 5 14.02 5.74 1.12
CA ARG A 5 13.52 4.91 0.01
C ARG A 5 13.56 5.71 -1.28
N ASP A 6 14.20 5.17 -2.29
CA ASP A 6 14.19 5.75 -3.63
C ASP A 6 12.79 5.65 -4.25
N THR A 7 12.31 6.76 -4.78
CA THR A 7 11.04 6.84 -5.49
C THR A 7 11.22 7.43 -6.89
N ALA A 8 10.50 6.87 -7.86
CA ALA A 8 10.49 7.33 -9.24
C ALA A 8 9.21 8.12 -9.60
N GLU A 9 8.20 8.11 -8.73
CA GLU A 9 6.93 8.82 -8.95
C GLU A 9 6.44 9.41 -7.63
N ILE A 10 6.07 10.68 -7.64
CA ILE A 10 5.59 11.41 -6.46
C ILE A 10 4.38 12.27 -6.81
N ASP A 11 3.51 12.51 -5.82
CA ASP A 11 2.52 13.57 -5.87
C ASP A 11 3.00 14.76 -5.04
N VAL A 12 2.83 15.95 -5.58
CA VAL A 12 3.30 17.21 -4.97
C VAL A 12 2.20 18.25 -4.91
N ALA A 13 2.24 19.09 -3.87
CA ALA A 13 1.56 20.37 -3.89
C ALA A 13 2.37 21.36 -4.74
N LEU A 14 1.66 22.20 -5.46
CA LEU A 14 2.24 23.28 -6.27
C LEU A 14 2.07 24.62 -5.55
N ARG A 15 3.14 25.37 -5.44
CA ARG A 15 3.14 26.74 -4.89
C ARG A 15 3.41 27.72 -6.03
N SER A 16 2.49 28.66 -6.23
CA SER A 16 2.62 29.72 -7.25
C SER A 16 2.80 29.18 -8.68
N ALA A 17 2.01 28.17 -9.05
CA ALA A 17 2.05 27.59 -10.38
C ALA A 17 0.91 28.11 -11.26
N GLY A 18 1.25 28.47 -12.50
CA GLY A 18 0.31 28.54 -13.60
C GLY A 18 0.23 27.19 -14.34
N THR A 19 -0.04 27.22 -15.64
CA THR A 19 0.07 26.04 -16.49
C THR A 19 1.53 25.60 -16.58
N LEU A 20 1.81 24.35 -16.21
CA LEU A 20 3.16 23.79 -16.24
C LEU A 20 3.42 23.07 -17.55
N HIS A 21 4.62 23.21 -18.08
CA HIS A 21 5.08 22.38 -19.19
C HIS A 21 5.20 20.92 -18.76
N ARG A 22 5.00 20.00 -19.70
CA ARG A 22 5.03 18.56 -19.44
C ARG A 22 6.40 18.05 -19.01
N GLN A 23 7.47 18.72 -19.42
CA GLN A 23 8.85 18.35 -19.12
C GLN A 23 9.52 19.52 -18.39
N LEU A 24 9.93 19.29 -17.18
CA LEU A 24 10.60 20.23 -16.31
C LEU A 24 11.78 19.54 -15.63
N VAL A 25 12.57 20.31 -14.88
CA VAL A 25 13.64 19.80 -14.02
C VAL A 25 13.27 20.03 -12.56
N LEU A 26 13.21 18.96 -11.79
CA LEU A 26 13.02 19.02 -10.34
C LEU A 26 14.37 19.26 -9.66
N HIS A 27 14.43 20.30 -8.84
CA HIS A 27 15.55 20.59 -7.95
C HIS A 27 15.13 20.34 -6.49
N VAL A 28 15.82 19.40 -5.83
CA VAL A 28 15.64 19.11 -4.40
C VAL A 28 17.02 18.93 -3.78
N GLY A 29 17.36 19.78 -2.79
CA GLY A 29 18.72 19.81 -2.25
C GLY A 29 19.75 20.07 -3.35
N SER A 30 20.74 19.20 -3.48
CA SER A 30 21.76 19.25 -4.53
C SER A 30 21.37 18.47 -5.80
N ALA A 31 20.23 17.77 -5.81
CA ALA A 31 19.79 16.99 -6.96
C ALA A 31 19.03 17.84 -7.97
N ALA A 32 19.32 17.61 -9.27
CA ALA A 32 18.57 18.16 -10.39
C ALA A 32 18.19 17.00 -11.33
N VAL A 33 16.91 16.68 -11.43
CA VAL A 33 16.42 15.51 -12.17
C VAL A 33 15.31 15.90 -13.14
N PRO A 34 15.41 15.53 -14.43
CA PRO A 34 14.31 15.71 -15.38
C PRO A 34 13.05 14.98 -14.90
N VAL A 35 11.90 15.63 -15.03
CA VAL A 35 10.61 15.06 -14.63
C VAL A 35 9.56 15.24 -15.72
N GLN A 36 8.67 14.26 -15.83
CA GLN A 36 7.42 14.40 -16.56
C GLN A 36 6.33 14.85 -15.58
N VAL A 37 5.73 15.99 -15.87
CA VAL A 37 4.68 16.61 -15.07
C VAL A 37 3.31 16.21 -15.61
N ARG A 38 2.44 15.71 -14.73
CA ARG A 38 1.02 15.55 -14.97
C ARG A 38 0.26 16.38 -13.95
N GLN A 39 -0.23 17.53 -14.34
CA GLN A 39 -1.12 18.31 -13.48
C GLN A 39 -2.37 17.49 -13.12
N LEU A 40 -2.72 17.46 -11.85
CA LEU A 40 -3.93 16.79 -11.33
C LEU A 40 -5.03 17.81 -11.10
N GLY A 41 -4.66 19.07 -10.88
CA GLY A 41 -5.48 20.25 -10.69
C GLY A 41 -4.57 21.47 -10.55
N ASP A 42 -5.12 22.61 -10.13
CA ASP A 42 -4.36 23.86 -10.06
C ASP A 42 -3.28 23.83 -8.96
N ALA A 43 -3.53 23.12 -7.88
CA ALA A 43 -2.65 23.08 -6.70
C ALA A 43 -1.83 21.79 -6.55
N ALA A 44 -1.97 20.81 -7.45
CA ALA A 44 -1.29 19.53 -7.33
C ALA A 44 -0.84 18.95 -8.67
N ALA A 45 0.27 18.24 -8.64
CA ALA A 45 0.79 17.51 -9.79
C ALA A 45 1.38 16.17 -9.40
N ARG A 46 1.40 15.25 -10.34
CA ARG A 46 2.20 14.02 -10.30
C ARG A 46 3.47 14.24 -11.10
N LEU A 47 4.60 13.93 -10.48
CA LEU A 47 5.92 14.00 -11.11
C LEU A 47 6.45 12.58 -11.29
N ARG A 48 6.83 12.23 -12.53
CA ARG A 48 7.60 11.03 -12.83
C ARG A 48 9.04 11.41 -13.06
N LEU A 49 9.93 10.91 -12.22
CA LEU A 49 11.34 11.24 -12.21
C LEU A 49 12.09 10.36 -13.22
N ALA A 50 12.98 10.96 -14.01
CA ALA A 50 13.85 10.21 -14.92
C ALA A 50 14.87 9.31 -14.18
N LYS A 51 15.21 9.70 -12.94
CA LYS A 51 16.07 8.93 -12.03
C LYS A 51 15.43 8.93 -10.65
N PRO A 52 15.31 7.77 -9.97
CA PRO A 52 14.79 7.71 -8.61
C PRO A 52 15.62 8.58 -7.65
N LEU A 53 14.92 9.21 -6.70
CA LEU A 53 15.50 10.00 -5.62
C LEU A 53 15.00 9.52 -4.26
N PRO A 54 15.81 9.63 -3.20
CA PRO A 54 15.41 9.33 -1.83
C PRO A 54 14.59 10.50 -1.24
N LEU A 55 13.31 10.58 -1.61
CA LEU A 55 12.39 11.63 -1.19
C LEU A 55 11.46 11.18 -0.06
N ARG A 56 11.03 12.14 0.74
CA ARG A 56 10.09 11.96 1.85
C ARG A 56 8.90 12.90 1.71
N VAL A 57 7.80 12.54 2.34
CA VAL A 57 6.67 13.45 2.54
C VAL A 57 7.15 14.70 3.26
N SER A 58 6.68 15.86 2.84
CA SER A 58 7.08 17.22 3.26
C SER A 58 8.45 17.71 2.77
N ASP A 59 9.18 16.94 1.97
CA ASP A 59 10.34 17.50 1.27
C ASP A 59 9.89 18.60 0.31
N THR A 60 10.68 19.67 0.22
CA THR A 60 10.41 20.83 -0.63
C THR A 60 11.42 20.94 -1.77
N GLY A 61 10.99 21.51 -2.88
CA GLY A 61 11.84 21.68 -4.04
C GLY A 61 11.29 22.71 -5.02
N LEU A 62 11.95 22.81 -6.17
CA LEU A 62 11.59 23.72 -7.24
C LEU A 62 11.47 22.97 -8.57
N LEU A 63 10.45 23.31 -9.35
CA LEU A 63 10.37 22.94 -10.76
C LEU A 63 10.92 24.07 -11.59
N ARG A 64 11.93 23.80 -12.39
CA ARG A 64 12.54 24.75 -13.32
C ARG A 64 12.20 24.37 -14.75
N ASP A 65 11.83 25.38 -15.51
CA ASP A 65 11.69 25.26 -16.96
C ASP A 65 13.04 25.56 -17.62
N PRO A 66 13.70 24.56 -18.23
CA PRO A 66 14.97 24.80 -18.88
C PRO A 66 14.84 25.61 -20.17
N GLY A 67 13.69 25.54 -20.86
CA GLY A 67 13.45 26.29 -22.10
C GLY A 67 13.22 27.77 -21.85
N GLU A 68 12.46 28.09 -20.82
CA GLU A 68 12.18 29.50 -20.44
C GLU A 68 13.15 30.06 -19.38
N HIS A 69 14.09 29.26 -18.91
CA HIS A 69 15.11 29.65 -17.91
C HIS A 69 14.53 30.22 -16.61
N ARG A 70 13.29 29.81 -16.23
CA ARG A 70 12.58 30.32 -15.07
C ARG A 70 12.19 29.21 -14.08
N ILE A 71 11.89 29.61 -12.86
CA ILE A 71 11.23 28.75 -11.88
C ILE A 71 9.76 28.68 -12.26
N ALA A 72 9.27 27.50 -12.57
CA ALA A 72 7.89 27.25 -12.95
C ALA A 72 6.96 27.11 -11.74
N ALA A 73 7.44 26.48 -10.66
CA ALA A 73 6.71 26.33 -9.41
C ALA A 73 7.63 25.95 -8.25
N GLY A 74 7.24 26.31 -7.02
CA GLY A 74 7.69 25.63 -5.82
C GLY A 74 6.87 24.35 -5.62
N ILE A 75 7.47 23.32 -4.99
CA ILE A 75 6.77 22.08 -4.68
C ILE A 75 6.97 21.66 -3.22
N GLU A 76 5.99 20.93 -2.72
CA GLU A 76 6.08 20.15 -1.49
C GLU A 76 5.63 18.73 -1.78
N VAL A 77 6.42 17.74 -1.40
CA VAL A 77 6.10 16.33 -1.61
C VAL A 77 4.97 15.91 -0.68
N LEU A 78 3.86 15.44 -1.26
CA LEU A 78 2.70 14.96 -0.51
C LEU A 78 2.67 13.44 -0.41
N ASP A 79 3.12 12.74 -1.46
CA ASP A 79 3.11 11.28 -1.49
C ASP A 79 4.30 10.76 -2.31
N VAL A 80 5.06 9.84 -1.74
CA VAL A 80 6.22 9.19 -2.37
C VAL A 80 5.93 7.81 -2.92
N ARG A 81 4.68 7.33 -2.76
CA ARG A 81 4.16 6.07 -3.31
C ARG A 81 2.72 6.23 -3.78
N PRO A 82 2.47 7.15 -4.72
CA PRO A 82 1.12 7.47 -5.11
C PRO A 82 0.43 6.30 -5.84
N PRO A 83 -0.89 6.15 -5.68
CA PRO A 83 -1.65 5.10 -6.35
C PRO A 83 -1.70 5.33 -7.86
N ALA A 84 -1.76 4.24 -8.63
CA ALA A 84 -1.85 4.32 -10.08
C ALA A 84 -3.18 4.95 -10.54
N LEU A 85 -3.10 5.91 -11.46
CA LEU A 85 -4.27 6.61 -12.02
C LEU A 85 -4.80 5.88 -13.26
N ARG A 86 -5.43 4.72 -13.08
CA ARG A 86 -5.82 3.82 -14.18
C ARG A 86 -7.22 4.07 -14.74
N ARG A 87 -8.16 4.59 -13.94
CA ARG A 87 -9.55 4.83 -14.39
C ARG A 87 -9.77 6.27 -14.83
N ARG A 88 -10.78 6.48 -15.68
CA ARG A 88 -11.26 7.83 -16.03
C ARG A 88 -11.69 8.56 -14.75
N GLY A 89 -11.27 9.81 -14.60
CA GLY A 89 -11.57 10.61 -13.41
C GLY A 89 -10.59 10.42 -12.23
N ALA A 90 -9.73 9.37 -12.21
CA ALA A 90 -8.80 9.12 -11.11
C ALA A 90 -7.86 10.30 -10.78
N ALA A 91 -7.48 11.09 -11.79
CA ALA A 91 -6.67 12.29 -11.57
C ALA A 91 -7.43 13.37 -10.78
N ARG A 92 -8.71 13.58 -11.11
CA ARG A 92 -9.58 14.54 -10.42
C ARG A 92 -9.84 14.12 -8.97
N ASP A 93 -10.14 12.84 -8.76
CA ASP A 93 -10.37 12.31 -7.41
C ASP A 93 -9.10 12.43 -6.57
N ARG A 94 -7.94 12.15 -7.18
CA ARG A 94 -6.65 12.30 -6.50
C ARG A 94 -6.35 13.77 -6.16
N ALA A 95 -6.65 14.70 -7.05
CA ALA A 95 -6.51 16.13 -6.78
C ALA A 95 -7.37 16.56 -5.57
N ALA A 96 -8.61 16.09 -5.49
CA ALA A 96 -9.51 16.38 -4.37
C ALA A 96 -8.97 15.78 -3.06
N GLU A 97 -8.42 14.56 -3.09
CA GLU A 97 -7.77 13.95 -1.93
C GLU A 97 -6.57 14.78 -1.46
N LEU A 98 -5.66 15.15 -2.37
CA LEU A 98 -4.47 15.94 -2.07
C LEU A 98 -4.81 17.32 -1.51
N ALA A 99 -5.90 17.94 -1.98
CA ALA A 99 -6.38 19.25 -1.51
C ALA A 99 -6.80 19.22 -0.03
N THR A 100 -7.14 18.07 0.53
CA THR A 100 -7.46 17.94 1.97
C THR A 100 -6.23 18.07 2.87
N GLY A 101 -5.02 18.04 2.30
CA GLY A 101 -3.75 17.98 3.04
C GLY A 101 -3.52 16.67 3.79
N ARG A 102 -4.41 15.69 3.61
CA ARG A 102 -4.36 14.38 4.26
C ARG A 102 -4.19 13.30 3.20
N VAL A 103 -2.96 12.97 2.88
CA VAL A 103 -2.70 11.79 2.05
C VAL A 103 -2.99 10.54 2.89
N ARG A 104 -3.86 9.69 2.37
CA ARG A 104 -4.18 8.42 3.03
C ARG A 104 -2.91 7.57 3.14
N PRO A 105 -2.53 7.12 4.33
CA PRO A 105 -1.42 6.21 4.48
C PRO A 105 -1.72 4.90 3.73
N PRO A 106 -0.70 4.14 3.33
CA PRO A 106 -0.92 2.84 2.69
C PRO A 106 -1.71 1.91 3.60
N ASP A 107 -2.52 1.05 3.03
CA ASP A 107 -3.37 0.09 3.77
C ASP A 107 -2.54 -0.80 4.69
N TYR A 108 -1.29 -1.08 4.31
CA TYR A 108 -0.29 -1.77 5.10
C TYR A 108 1.12 -1.35 4.65
N ALA A 109 2.04 -1.34 5.60
CA ALA A 109 3.49 -1.16 5.35
C ALA A 109 4.29 -1.64 6.57
N ARG A 110 5.59 -1.86 6.41
CA ARG A 110 6.48 -2.02 7.56
C ARG A 110 6.68 -0.68 8.25
N ALA A 111 6.86 -0.71 9.56
CA ALA A 111 6.99 0.53 10.35
C ALA A 111 8.23 1.36 9.97
N ASP A 112 9.33 0.69 9.60
CA ASP A 112 10.54 1.34 9.10
C ASP A 112 10.34 1.95 7.70
N GLU A 113 9.56 1.28 6.83
CA GLU A 113 9.18 1.79 5.53
C GLU A 113 8.36 3.09 5.64
N LEU A 114 7.38 3.15 6.56
CA LEU A 114 6.63 4.37 6.83
C LEU A 114 7.54 5.52 7.28
N ARG A 115 8.47 5.22 8.20
CA ARG A 115 9.45 6.24 8.64
C ARG A 115 10.35 6.70 7.50
N ALA A 116 10.80 5.79 6.64
CA ALA A 116 11.59 6.14 5.46
C ALA A 116 10.83 7.03 4.47
N MET A 117 9.49 6.87 4.36
CA MET A 117 8.62 7.75 3.58
C MET A 117 8.32 9.10 4.24
N GLY A 118 8.72 9.32 5.50
CA GLY A 118 8.37 10.51 6.27
C GLY A 118 6.97 10.45 6.90
N LEU A 119 6.36 9.26 6.96
CA LEU A 119 5.04 9.06 7.55
C LEU A 119 5.15 8.50 8.97
N PRO A 120 4.31 8.97 9.91
CA PRO A 120 4.23 8.35 11.22
C PRO A 120 3.66 6.93 11.08
N PRO A 121 4.18 5.93 11.81
CA PRO A 121 3.66 4.57 11.80
C PRO A 121 2.34 4.48 12.60
N SER A 122 1.29 5.15 12.09
CA SER A 122 -0.06 5.21 12.70
C SER A 122 -0.95 4.11 12.13
N GLY A 123 -1.57 3.32 13.01
CA GLY A 123 -2.43 2.19 12.68
C GLY A 123 -2.29 1.05 13.68
N LEU A 124 -2.89 -0.10 13.39
CA LEU A 124 -2.77 -1.31 14.19
C LEU A 124 -1.38 -1.93 13.94
N ARG A 125 -0.63 -2.20 15.01
CA ARG A 125 0.66 -2.89 14.89
C ARG A 125 0.49 -4.41 14.97
N VAL A 126 1.08 -5.09 13.99
CA VAL A 126 1.16 -6.55 13.91
C VAL A 126 2.62 -6.92 13.65
N GLY A 127 3.38 -7.18 14.71
CA GLY A 127 4.84 -7.30 14.64
C GLY A 127 5.48 -6.01 14.10
N ASP A 128 6.24 -6.14 13.03
CA ASP A 128 6.88 -5.00 12.33
C ASP A 128 5.94 -4.28 11.35
N TRP A 129 4.74 -4.82 11.11
CA TRP A 129 3.76 -4.22 10.23
C TRP A 129 2.89 -3.20 10.94
N VAL A 130 2.48 -2.20 10.17
CA VAL A 130 1.43 -1.25 10.51
C VAL A 130 0.35 -1.42 9.46
N VAL A 131 -0.88 -1.71 9.91
CA VAL A 131 -2.02 -1.94 9.03
C VAL A 131 -3.15 -0.99 9.39
N GLN A 132 -3.90 -0.54 8.37
CA GLN A 132 -5.06 0.30 8.61
C GLN A 132 -6.21 -0.55 9.18
N PRO A 133 -6.91 -0.10 10.25
CA PRO A 133 -7.94 -0.89 10.92
C PRO A 133 -9.04 -1.39 9.98
N GLN A 134 -9.51 -0.54 9.06
CA GLN A 134 -10.55 -0.90 8.10
C GLN A 134 -10.08 -1.98 7.12
N TRP A 135 -8.85 -1.85 6.61
CA TRP A 135 -8.25 -2.87 5.75
C TRP A 135 -8.09 -4.21 6.49
N TRP A 136 -7.63 -4.15 7.74
CA TRP A 136 -7.46 -5.33 8.58
C TRP A 136 -8.78 -6.06 8.82
N ALA A 137 -9.83 -5.33 9.17
CA ALA A 137 -11.18 -5.88 9.35
C ALA A 137 -11.67 -6.58 8.06
N ALA A 138 -11.53 -5.93 6.90
CA ALA A 138 -11.91 -6.53 5.63
C ALA A 138 -11.09 -7.79 5.30
N ARG A 139 -9.80 -7.86 5.68
CA ARG A 139 -8.98 -9.09 5.49
C ARG A 139 -9.45 -10.22 6.39
N ARG A 140 -9.86 -9.92 7.62
CA ARG A 140 -10.44 -10.92 8.54
C ARG A 140 -11.75 -11.52 7.99
N GLU A 141 -12.63 -10.68 7.46
CA GLU A 141 -13.86 -11.12 6.81
C GLU A 141 -13.57 -11.99 5.58
N CYS A 142 -12.65 -11.55 4.71
CA CYS A 142 -12.20 -12.32 3.55
C CYS A 142 -11.63 -13.69 3.96
N ALA A 143 -10.80 -13.74 5.00
CA ALA A 143 -10.23 -14.99 5.50
C ALA A 143 -11.30 -15.95 6.01
N THR A 144 -12.24 -15.45 6.80
CA THR A 144 -13.35 -16.26 7.34
C THR A 144 -14.24 -16.80 6.22
N ALA A 145 -14.58 -15.95 5.24
CA ALA A 145 -15.37 -16.35 4.07
C ALA A 145 -14.63 -17.38 3.21
N ALA A 146 -13.31 -17.19 3.00
CA ALA A 146 -12.49 -18.10 2.21
C ALA A 146 -12.43 -19.51 2.82
N VAL A 147 -12.25 -19.61 4.15
CA VAL A 147 -12.22 -20.93 4.85
C VAL A 147 -13.59 -21.60 4.79
N ARG A 148 -14.68 -20.82 4.95
CA ARG A 148 -16.05 -21.36 4.84
C ARG A 148 -16.35 -21.88 3.42
N GLY A 149 -16.01 -21.11 2.38
CA GLY A 149 -16.19 -21.55 0.99
C GLY A 149 -15.33 -22.76 0.66
N TRP A 150 -14.07 -22.80 1.17
CA TRP A 150 -13.20 -23.96 0.97
C TRP A 150 -13.83 -25.25 1.51
N ALA A 151 -14.41 -25.21 2.70
CA ALA A 151 -15.05 -26.37 3.30
C ALA A 151 -16.28 -26.88 2.52
N GLN A 152 -16.96 -25.99 1.78
CA GLN A 152 -18.08 -26.35 0.90
C GLN A 152 -17.62 -26.99 -0.42
N ASP A 153 -16.50 -26.48 -0.97
CA ASP A 153 -15.96 -26.96 -2.26
C ASP A 153 -15.10 -28.21 -2.13
N HIS A 154 -14.61 -28.51 -0.92
CA HIS A 154 -13.62 -29.58 -0.65
C HIS A 154 -14.02 -30.38 0.59
N ASP A 155 -15.12 -31.11 0.50
CA ASP A 155 -15.72 -31.90 1.58
C ASP A 155 -14.81 -33.00 2.14
N ILE A 156 -13.80 -33.46 1.37
CA ILE A 156 -12.81 -34.46 1.75
C ILE A 156 -11.52 -33.81 2.33
N ALA A 157 -11.31 -32.50 2.17
CA ALA A 157 -10.09 -31.87 2.62
C ALA A 157 -10.10 -31.60 4.13
N ALA A 158 -9.01 -31.93 4.80
CA ALA A 158 -8.85 -31.72 6.26
C ALA A 158 -8.82 -30.24 6.67
N GLY A 159 -8.73 -29.31 5.72
CA GLY A 159 -8.70 -27.87 5.93
C GLY A 159 -8.08 -27.15 4.73
N MET A 160 -8.05 -25.81 4.80
CA MET A 160 -7.44 -24.95 3.79
C MET A 160 -5.97 -24.73 4.12
N PRO A 161 -5.02 -24.91 3.16
CA PRO A 161 -3.60 -24.58 3.40
C PRO A 161 -3.40 -23.10 3.75
N LEU A 162 -2.52 -22.81 4.72
CA LEU A 162 -2.22 -21.44 5.19
C LEU A 162 -1.80 -20.50 4.05
N GLU A 163 -0.99 -20.98 3.11
CA GLU A 163 -0.56 -20.14 1.98
C GLU A 163 -1.73 -19.83 1.03
N THR A 164 -2.62 -20.77 0.81
CA THR A 164 -3.85 -20.52 0.04
C THR A 164 -4.74 -19.50 0.74
N LEU A 165 -4.85 -19.59 2.07
CA LEU A 165 -5.59 -18.59 2.85
C LEU A 165 -4.93 -17.23 2.77
N ARG A 166 -3.60 -17.13 2.90
CA ARG A 166 -2.86 -15.89 2.74
C ARG A 166 -3.18 -15.19 1.42
N GLN A 167 -3.11 -15.94 0.32
CA GLN A 167 -3.39 -15.42 -1.02
C GLN A 167 -4.85 -14.97 -1.18
N ARG A 168 -5.81 -15.79 -0.76
CA ARG A 168 -7.25 -15.46 -0.84
C ARG A 168 -7.63 -14.29 0.06
N ALA A 169 -7.03 -14.18 1.23
CA ALA A 169 -7.20 -13.03 2.11
C ALA A 169 -6.47 -11.77 1.61
N GLY A 170 -5.59 -11.88 0.61
CA GLY A 170 -4.82 -10.75 0.06
C GLY A 170 -3.80 -10.18 1.05
N LEU A 171 -3.19 -11.04 1.88
CA LEU A 171 -2.16 -10.61 2.82
C LEU A 171 -0.79 -10.53 2.14
N PRO A 172 -0.01 -9.47 2.43
CA PRO A 172 1.32 -9.29 1.85
C PRO A 172 2.35 -10.30 2.36
N ALA A 173 2.16 -10.83 3.58
CA ALA A 173 3.11 -11.74 4.22
C ALA A 173 2.40 -12.77 5.11
N ALA A 174 2.99 -13.98 5.21
CA ALA A 174 2.44 -15.08 6.01
C ALA A 174 2.48 -14.78 7.52
N GLU A 175 3.44 -13.97 7.96
CA GLU A 175 3.61 -13.59 9.37
C GLU A 175 2.42 -12.80 9.95
N LEU A 176 1.52 -12.29 9.09
CA LEU A 176 0.28 -11.63 9.50
C LEU A 176 -0.86 -12.61 9.82
N LEU A 177 -0.77 -13.87 9.35
CA LEU A 177 -1.83 -14.87 9.52
C LEU A 177 -2.17 -15.16 10.98
N PRO A 178 -1.21 -15.42 11.89
CA PRO A 178 -1.55 -15.75 13.28
C PRO A 178 -2.45 -14.69 13.91
N THR A 179 -2.04 -13.43 13.87
CA THR A 179 -2.82 -12.32 14.44
C THR A 179 -4.12 -12.07 13.67
N LEU A 180 -4.17 -12.31 12.35
CA LEU A 180 -5.40 -12.20 11.58
C LEU A 180 -6.45 -13.21 12.08
N LEU A 181 -6.03 -14.42 12.41
CA LEU A 181 -6.90 -15.52 12.83
C LEU A 181 -7.33 -15.42 14.30
N GLU A 182 -6.64 -14.65 15.13
CA GLU A 182 -7.01 -14.42 16.53
C GLU A 182 -8.46 -13.92 16.65
N GLY A 183 -9.26 -14.58 17.49
CA GLY A 183 -10.65 -14.22 17.72
C GLY A 183 -11.62 -14.46 16.55
N THR A 184 -11.19 -15.14 15.47
CA THR A 184 -12.10 -15.57 14.38
C THR A 184 -12.77 -16.91 14.65
N GLY A 185 -12.31 -17.65 15.67
CA GLY A 185 -12.71 -19.02 15.93
C GLY A 185 -12.09 -20.07 15.01
N LEU A 186 -11.35 -19.66 13.98
CA LEU A 186 -10.65 -20.59 13.07
C LEU A 186 -9.48 -21.25 13.79
N GLN A 187 -9.26 -22.53 13.50
CA GLN A 187 -8.17 -23.33 14.09
C GLN A 187 -7.12 -23.65 13.04
N VAL A 188 -5.87 -23.59 13.45
CA VAL A 188 -4.73 -24.01 12.63
C VAL A 188 -4.20 -25.32 13.18
N VAL A 189 -4.23 -26.38 12.37
CA VAL A 189 -3.72 -27.71 12.72
C VAL A 189 -2.92 -28.23 11.53
N ASP A 190 -1.67 -28.62 11.76
CA ASP A 190 -0.76 -29.18 10.75
C ASP A 190 -0.64 -28.30 9.47
N GLY A 191 -0.61 -26.97 9.63
CA GLY A 191 -0.51 -26.04 8.50
C GLY A 191 -1.81 -25.84 7.71
N LEU A 192 -2.91 -26.40 8.18
CA LEU A 192 -4.25 -26.26 7.61
C LEU A 192 -5.15 -25.43 8.51
N VAL A 193 -5.99 -24.59 7.91
CA VAL A 193 -7.00 -23.79 8.61
C VAL A 193 -8.37 -24.40 8.41
N ARG A 194 -9.14 -24.51 9.49
CA ARG A 194 -10.51 -25.05 9.48
C ARG A 194 -11.43 -24.29 10.41
N SER A 195 -12.73 -24.40 10.16
CA SER A 195 -13.76 -23.89 11.07
C SER A 195 -13.85 -24.76 12.31
N PRO A 196 -14.19 -24.21 13.49
CA PRO A 196 -14.41 -25.01 14.69
C PRO A 196 -15.57 -25.99 14.44
N GLY A 197 -15.38 -27.25 14.88
CA GLY A 197 -16.38 -28.30 14.70
C GLY A 197 -16.43 -28.96 13.32
N ALA A 198 -15.57 -28.62 12.38
CA ALA A 198 -15.38 -29.42 11.18
C ALA A 198 -14.73 -30.76 11.58
N ALA A 199 -15.53 -31.82 11.65
CA ALA A 199 -15.05 -33.19 11.90
C ALA A 199 -14.06 -33.59 10.81
N LEU A 200 -12.98 -34.26 11.17
CA LEU A 200 -12.14 -34.95 10.18
C LEU A 200 -13.05 -35.89 9.36
N PRO A 201 -12.92 -35.90 8.03
CA PRO A 201 -13.69 -36.87 7.23
C PRO A 201 -13.52 -38.28 7.79
N ALA A 202 -14.61 -38.99 8.00
CA ALA A 202 -14.64 -40.30 8.65
C ALA A 202 -13.68 -41.34 8.02
N ARG A 203 -13.20 -41.09 6.80
CA ARG A 203 -12.18 -41.92 6.11
C ARG A 203 -10.77 -41.72 6.65
N VAL A 204 -10.43 -40.55 7.20
CA VAL A 204 -9.09 -40.29 7.76
C VAL A 204 -8.99 -40.84 9.17
N ASP A 205 -10.08 -40.79 9.95
CA ASP A 205 -10.15 -41.32 11.31
C ASP A 205 -9.94 -42.87 11.36
N LYS A 206 -10.29 -43.58 10.27
CA LYS A 206 -10.12 -45.02 10.16
C LYS A 206 -8.69 -45.44 9.82
N ALA A 207 -7.91 -44.55 9.15
CA ALA A 207 -6.51 -44.82 8.77
C ALA A 207 -5.52 -44.58 9.91
N VAL A 208 -5.89 -43.78 10.92
CA VAL A 208 -5.02 -43.45 12.08
C VAL A 208 -5.20 -44.48 13.23
N ARG A 209 -6.24 -45.34 13.19
CA ARG A 209 -6.51 -46.33 14.23
C ARG A 209 -6.10 -47.77 13.82
N THR A 210 -5.36 -47.96 12.73
CA THR A 210 -4.75 -49.22 12.32
C THR A 210 -3.26 -49.15 12.38
#